data_3fd7c0e4e2ace427e045f6bf48ac30b3
#
_entry.id   3fd7c0e4e2ace427e045f6bf48ac30b3
#
_cell.length_a   1.000
_cell.length_b   1.000
_cell.length_c   1.000
_cell.angle_alpha   90.00
_cell.angle_beta   90.00
_cell.angle_gamma   90.00
#
_symmetry.space_group_name_H-M   'P 1'
#
loop_
_entity.id
_entity.type
_entity.pdbx_description
1 polymer ?
#
loop_
_entity_poly.entity_id
_entity_poly.type
_entity_poly.pdbx_seq_one_letter_code
_entity_poly.pdbx_strand_id
1 'polypeptide(L)'
;MINEEYGNIVKMPSLFGKPEMIFSYNDSDNETILRNESKKPYRYSFEPMKYFREKIRPDVYGGEYGSIASEHGDRWYKIRTLVNPVMLQPKMVQRYTESINAITLDFINYILTRDISNQMSNRDLNLWSLESIANITLDRRLGLFNNNTNGDVEAEKMIDLIRRFFIMCVDFEVSPSIWKYYHTKAFKEYMNVNNDLLNIVMNYIEATIEETRENKAGKVENVNGIFQQLLKIDKRVAIIMAVDSMIAGIDTTASAITGILYCLAKNPEKQEKLREEILKTILTSELNAKSLSNLPYLRACIKEGMRLYPPVSGTSRKTDVDLTLSNYFIPKGTYVVTWPQLFYRLENIFPHSNKYLPERWIKSKEQKCPQLNQSTKFHFLPFGHGVRSCVGRRFANIEMEILLINLLRRFKIEWNGDDLQIRSAFVNIPTGNVNFTLSKL
;
A
#
# COMPACT_ATOMS: atom_id res chain seq x y z
N MET A 1 -21.35 -4.84 -15.05
CA MET A 1 -20.03 -5.50 -14.69
C MET A 1 -20.11 -6.97 -15.08
N ILE A 2 -18.98 -7.69 -15.25
CA ILE A 2 -18.97 -9.12 -15.67
C ILE A 2 -19.89 -9.99 -14.80
N ASN A 3 -19.90 -9.75 -13.47
CA ASN A 3 -20.76 -10.50 -12.56
C ASN A 3 -22.27 -10.22 -12.71
N GLU A 4 -22.67 -9.07 -13.24
CA GLU A 4 -24.08 -8.75 -13.50
C GLU A 4 -24.58 -9.52 -14.72
N GLU A 5 -23.70 -9.77 -15.68
CA GLU A 5 -24.02 -10.46 -16.92
C GLU A 5 -23.86 -11.99 -16.81
N TYR A 6 -22.79 -12.45 -16.11
CA TYR A 6 -22.41 -13.88 -16.09
C TYR A 6 -22.54 -14.53 -14.70
N GLY A 7 -22.95 -13.80 -13.65
CA GLY A 7 -23.15 -14.32 -12.30
C GLY A 7 -21.92 -14.27 -11.38
N ASN A 8 -22.04 -14.89 -10.20
CA ASN A 8 -21.07 -14.75 -9.12
C ASN A 8 -19.77 -15.54 -9.30
N ILE A 9 -19.71 -16.47 -10.24
CA ILE A 9 -18.50 -17.20 -10.60
C ILE A 9 -18.39 -17.31 -12.11
N VAL A 10 -17.26 -16.90 -12.65
CA VAL A 10 -17.07 -16.82 -14.11
C VAL A 10 -15.75 -17.50 -14.48
N LYS A 11 -15.83 -18.41 -15.44
CA LYS A 11 -14.65 -19.05 -16.02
C LYS A 11 -14.14 -18.20 -17.18
N MET A 12 -12.97 -17.62 -17.02
CA MET A 12 -12.26 -16.94 -18.09
C MET A 12 -11.39 -17.95 -18.84
N PRO A 13 -11.62 -18.12 -20.13
CA PRO A 13 -10.85 -19.08 -20.92
C PRO A 13 -9.38 -18.68 -20.99
N SER A 14 -8.53 -19.64 -21.29
CA SER A 14 -7.14 -19.37 -21.63
C SER A 14 -7.06 -18.37 -22.78
N LEU A 15 -6.44 -17.23 -22.53
CA LEU A 15 -6.08 -16.26 -23.56
C LEU A 15 -4.64 -16.53 -24.02
N PHE A 16 -4.29 -16.07 -25.22
CA PHE A 16 -2.96 -16.25 -25.77
C PHE A 16 -1.85 -15.90 -24.76
N GLY A 17 -1.11 -16.93 -24.33
CA GLY A 17 -0.06 -16.80 -23.32
C GLY A 17 -0.52 -16.65 -21.85
N LYS A 18 -1.84 -16.72 -21.57
CA LYS A 18 -2.40 -16.71 -20.21
C LYS A 18 -3.09 -18.02 -19.85
N PRO A 19 -3.03 -18.45 -18.59
CA PRO A 19 -3.78 -19.61 -18.13
C PRO A 19 -5.28 -19.32 -18.08
N GLU A 20 -6.07 -20.36 -18.01
CA GLU A 20 -7.46 -20.30 -17.60
C GLU A 20 -7.58 -19.80 -16.16
N MET A 21 -8.57 -18.96 -15.89
CA MET A 21 -8.80 -18.38 -14.56
C MET A 21 -10.27 -18.47 -14.18
N ILE A 22 -10.51 -18.61 -12.88
CA ILE A 22 -11.84 -18.48 -12.29
C ILE A 22 -11.92 -17.09 -11.61
N PHE A 23 -12.95 -16.34 -11.95
CA PHE A 23 -13.31 -15.10 -11.31
C PHE A 23 -14.44 -15.37 -10.34
N SER A 24 -14.21 -15.18 -9.03
CA SER A 24 -15.26 -15.30 -8.02
C SER A 24 -15.58 -13.94 -7.42
N TYR A 25 -16.85 -13.61 -7.42
CA TYR A 25 -17.46 -12.42 -6.85
C TYR A 25 -18.23 -12.73 -5.57
N ASN A 26 -18.09 -13.96 -5.06
CA ASN A 26 -18.74 -14.42 -3.83
C ASN A 26 -17.79 -14.28 -2.63
N ASP A 27 -18.29 -13.69 -1.57
CA ASP A 27 -17.56 -13.47 -0.32
C ASP A 27 -17.16 -14.77 0.40
N SER A 28 -18.04 -15.78 0.40
CA SER A 28 -17.75 -17.09 0.99
C SER A 28 -16.66 -17.86 0.25
N ASP A 29 -16.57 -17.69 -1.08
CA ASP A 29 -15.49 -18.26 -1.88
C ASP A 29 -14.14 -17.65 -1.51
N ASN A 30 -14.10 -16.33 -1.27
CA ASN A 30 -12.89 -15.64 -0.82
C ASN A 30 -12.38 -16.22 0.52
N GLU A 31 -13.27 -16.45 1.48
CA GLU A 31 -12.92 -17.10 2.75
C GLU A 31 -12.40 -18.53 2.52
N THR A 32 -13.08 -19.32 1.69
CA THR A 32 -12.71 -20.71 1.38
C THR A 32 -11.30 -20.77 0.77
N ILE A 33 -10.99 -19.90 -0.19
CA ILE A 33 -9.68 -19.83 -0.85
C ILE A 33 -8.59 -19.47 0.18
N LEU A 34 -8.81 -18.44 0.99
CA LEU A 34 -7.82 -17.93 1.92
C LEU A 34 -7.57 -18.87 3.12
N ARG A 35 -8.57 -19.66 3.55
CA ARG A 35 -8.40 -20.67 4.59
C ARG A 35 -7.61 -21.89 4.12
N ASN A 36 -7.62 -22.17 2.83
CA ASN A 36 -6.95 -23.33 2.22
C ASN A 36 -5.61 -22.96 1.55
N GLU A 37 -5.07 -21.77 1.85
CA GLU A 37 -3.72 -21.39 1.41
C GLU A 37 -2.64 -22.24 2.07
N SER A 38 -1.66 -22.67 1.28
CA SER A 38 -0.42 -23.27 1.80
C SER A 38 0.49 -22.21 2.45
N LYS A 39 1.61 -22.65 3.02
CA LYS A 39 2.67 -21.77 3.52
C LYS A 39 3.42 -21.03 2.39
N LYS A 40 3.26 -21.46 1.13
CA LYS A 40 3.97 -20.94 -0.04
C LYS A 40 3.00 -20.60 -1.18
N PRO A 41 1.99 -19.73 -0.94
CA PRO A 41 0.91 -19.51 -1.89
C PRO A 41 1.42 -18.88 -3.17
N TYR A 42 0.86 -19.33 -4.29
CA TYR A 42 1.15 -18.79 -5.60
C TYR A 42 0.15 -17.69 -5.97
N ARG A 43 0.63 -16.55 -6.49
CA ARG A 43 -0.17 -15.49 -7.08
C ARG A 43 0.08 -15.43 -8.58
N TYR A 44 -0.96 -15.32 -9.38
CA TYR A 44 -0.79 -14.96 -10.78
C TYR A 44 -0.83 -13.43 -10.87
N SER A 45 0.31 -12.80 -10.95
CA SER A 45 0.43 -11.37 -11.17
C SER A 45 1.88 -10.98 -11.45
N PHE A 46 2.08 -9.84 -12.10
CA PHE A 46 3.39 -9.25 -12.37
C PHE A 46 4.34 -10.11 -13.23
N GLU A 47 3.80 -10.94 -14.14
CA GLU A 47 4.63 -11.76 -15.05
C GLU A 47 5.66 -10.93 -15.85
N PRO A 48 5.33 -9.76 -16.45
CA PRO A 48 6.31 -8.91 -17.11
C PRO A 48 7.38 -8.35 -16.16
N MET A 49 6.99 -8.00 -14.91
CA MET A 49 7.96 -7.57 -13.90
C MET A 49 8.92 -8.71 -13.51
N LYS A 50 8.39 -9.92 -13.38
CA LYS A 50 9.22 -11.10 -13.14
C LYS A 50 10.22 -11.31 -14.27
N TYR A 51 9.77 -11.22 -15.53
CA TYR A 51 10.63 -11.28 -16.70
C TYR A 51 11.73 -10.21 -16.67
N PHE A 52 11.40 -8.95 -16.37
CA PHE A 52 12.36 -7.87 -16.20
C PHE A 52 13.45 -8.25 -15.19
N ARG A 53 13.07 -8.72 -14.03
CA ARG A 53 13.97 -9.06 -12.93
C ARG A 53 14.87 -10.24 -13.23
N GLU A 54 14.34 -11.29 -13.87
CA GLU A 54 15.08 -12.52 -14.14
C GLU A 54 15.91 -12.45 -15.42
N LYS A 55 15.46 -11.71 -16.45
CA LYS A 55 16.06 -11.71 -17.79
C LYS A 55 16.79 -10.42 -18.13
N ILE A 56 16.29 -9.27 -17.66
CA ILE A 56 16.88 -7.97 -17.98
C ILE A 56 17.87 -7.53 -16.90
N ARG A 57 17.52 -7.73 -15.61
CA ARG A 57 18.34 -7.28 -14.47
C ARG A 57 18.70 -8.43 -13.51
N PRO A 58 19.28 -9.54 -14.03
CA PRO A 58 19.75 -10.63 -13.18
C PRO A 58 20.93 -10.21 -12.28
N ASP A 59 21.63 -9.12 -12.61
CA ASP A 59 22.68 -8.50 -11.79
C ASP A 59 22.14 -8.09 -10.41
N VAL A 60 20.94 -7.56 -10.34
CA VAL A 60 20.27 -7.13 -9.09
C VAL A 60 19.43 -8.25 -8.48
N TYR A 61 18.63 -8.93 -9.30
CA TYR A 61 17.58 -9.86 -8.85
C TYR A 61 17.93 -11.35 -9.05
N GLY A 62 19.08 -11.65 -9.63
CA GLY A 62 19.53 -13.03 -9.85
C GLY A 62 19.88 -13.76 -8.55
N GLY A 63 19.92 -15.11 -8.64
CA GLY A 63 20.33 -15.97 -7.52
C GLY A 63 19.17 -16.52 -6.71
N GLU A 64 19.39 -16.69 -5.41
CA GLU A 64 18.52 -17.47 -4.51
C GLU A 64 17.24 -16.75 -4.11
N TYR A 65 17.29 -15.42 -4.07
CA TYR A 65 16.19 -14.59 -3.62
C TYR A 65 15.47 -13.93 -4.79
N GLY A 66 14.16 -13.85 -4.67
CA GLY A 66 13.33 -13.13 -5.62
C GLY A 66 12.60 -11.97 -4.93
N SER A 67 11.77 -11.25 -5.68
CA SER A 67 10.93 -10.18 -5.17
C SER A 67 9.83 -10.68 -4.22
N ILE A 68 9.46 -9.89 -3.22
CA ILE A 68 8.28 -10.17 -2.39
C ILE A 68 6.99 -10.02 -3.21
N ALA A 69 6.98 -9.12 -4.19
CA ALA A 69 5.78 -8.85 -4.99
C ALA A 69 5.55 -9.89 -6.09
N SER A 70 6.57 -10.18 -6.91
CA SER A 70 6.44 -10.98 -8.15
C SER A 70 6.86 -12.43 -8.03
N GLU A 71 7.46 -12.86 -6.93
CA GLU A 71 7.89 -14.24 -6.72
C GLU A 71 6.86 -15.13 -6.04
N HIS A 72 7.03 -16.44 -6.20
CA HIS A 72 6.14 -17.48 -5.70
C HIS A 72 6.92 -18.67 -5.12
N GLY A 73 6.23 -19.55 -4.41
CA GLY A 73 6.77 -20.82 -3.92
C GLY A 73 7.99 -20.62 -3.02
N ASP A 74 9.03 -21.44 -3.22
CA ASP A 74 10.21 -21.48 -2.35
C ASP A 74 11.04 -20.21 -2.38
N ARG A 75 11.25 -19.59 -3.56
CA ARG A 75 12.02 -18.34 -3.67
C ARG A 75 11.34 -17.20 -2.91
N TRP A 76 10.02 -17.08 -3.04
CA TRP A 76 9.24 -16.12 -2.26
C TRP A 76 9.32 -16.43 -0.76
N TYR A 77 9.15 -17.68 -0.38
CA TYR A 77 9.16 -18.09 1.04
C TYR A 77 10.50 -17.80 1.70
N LYS A 78 11.62 -18.03 1.01
CA LYS A 78 12.97 -17.72 1.51
C LYS A 78 13.10 -16.24 1.86
N ILE A 79 12.85 -15.34 0.91
CA ILE A 79 12.99 -13.90 1.18
C ILE A 79 11.99 -13.43 2.23
N ARG A 80 10.74 -13.93 2.17
CA ARG A 80 9.70 -13.56 3.15
C ARG A 80 10.08 -13.94 4.58
N THR A 81 10.70 -15.09 4.77
CA THR A 81 11.16 -15.56 6.08
C THR A 81 12.27 -14.68 6.64
N LEU A 82 13.19 -14.21 5.78
CA LEU A 82 14.27 -13.32 6.19
C LEU A 82 13.79 -11.92 6.57
N VAL A 83 12.83 -11.37 5.82
CA VAL A 83 12.39 -9.97 6.03
C VAL A 83 11.32 -9.82 7.11
N ASN A 84 10.47 -10.81 7.34
CA ASN A 84 9.41 -10.73 8.33
C ASN A 84 9.91 -10.37 9.75
N PRO A 85 10.99 -10.98 10.28
CA PRO A 85 11.50 -10.65 11.61
C PRO A 85 11.93 -9.18 11.73
N VAL A 86 12.37 -8.56 10.64
CA VAL A 86 12.78 -7.15 10.62
C VAL A 86 11.56 -6.24 10.44
N MET A 87 10.74 -6.49 9.43
CA MET A 87 9.65 -5.60 9.03
C MET A 87 8.41 -5.65 9.96
N LEU A 88 8.18 -6.77 10.63
CA LEU A 88 6.96 -6.97 11.42
C LEU A 88 7.18 -6.77 12.94
N GLN A 89 8.37 -6.42 13.39
CA GLN A 89 8.61 -6.15 14.81
C GLN A 89 7.96 -4.83 15.25
N PRO A 90 7.15 -4.82 16.33
CA PRO A 90 6.57 -3.58 16.86
C PRO A 90 7.62 -2.54 17.23
N LYS A 91 8.74 -2.95 17.83
CA LYS A 91 9.84 -2.05 18.20
C LYS A 91 10.47 -1.34 17.01
N MET A 92 10.54 -2.01 15.85
CA MET A 92 11.04 -1.38 14.62
C MET A 92 10.09 -0.28 14.16
N VAL A 93 8.80 -0.54 14.14
CA VAL A 93 7.78 0.44 13.75
C VAL A 93 7.82 1.66 14.68
N GLN A 94 7.92 1.43 15.99
CA GLN A 94 8.00 2.49 17.00
C GLN A 94 9.21 3.41 16.80
N ARG A 95 10.33 2.86 16.33
CA ARG A 95 11.56 3.62 16.06
C ARG A 95 11.37 4.71 15.01
N TYR A 96 10.52 4.48 14.03
CA TYR A 96 10.27 5.46 12.96
C TYR A 96 9.19 6.49 13.31
N THR A 97 8.53 6.39 14.46
CA THR A 97 7.47 7.33 14.87
C THR A 97 7.96 8.77 14.87
N GLU A 98 9.09 9.04 15.50
CA GLU A 98 9.66 10.38 15.64
C GLU A 98 10.10 10.96 14.29
N SER A 99 10.79 10.15 13.46
CA SER A 99 11.24 10.60 12.14
C SER A 99 10.08 10.83 11.17
N ILE A 100 9.05 9.97 11.16
CA ILE A 100 7.83 10.17 10.35
C ILE A 100 7.07 11.41 10.85
N ASN A 101 7.06 11.67 12.16
CA ASN A 101 6.47 12.90 12.71
C ASN A 101 7.22 14.14 12.23
N ALA A 102 8.53 14.12 12.26
CA ALA A 102 9.37 15.23 11.75
C ALA A 102 9.12 15.46 10.24
N ILE A 103 9.12 14.40 9.44
CA ILE A 103 8.77 14.47 8.00
C ILE A 103 7.39 15.11 7.80
N THR A 104 6.41 14.72 8.60
CA THR A 104 5.05 15.24 8.50
C THR A 104 4.96 16.73 8.87
N LEU A 105 5.74 17.17 9.85
CA LEU A 105 5.82 18.59 10.22
C LEU A 105 6.49 19.41 9.12
N ASP A 106 7.58 18.93 8.53
CA ASP A 106 8.22 19.57 7.40
C ASP A 106 7.31 19.64 6.18
N PHE A 107 6.56 18.56 5.90
CA PHE A 107 5.55 18.52 4.85
C PHE A 107 4.44 19.57 5.07
N ILE A 108 3.91 19.69 6.29
CA ILE A 108 2.90 20.71 6.61
C ILE A 108 3.48 22.11 6.41
N ASN A 109 4.71 22.36 6.85
CA ASN A 109 5.37 23.63 6.64
C ASN A 109 5.56 23.93 5.15
N TYR A 110 5.98 22.95 4.35
CA TYR A 110 6.08 23.07 2.90
C TYR A 110 4.73 23.49 2.26
N ILE A 111 3.60 22.86 2.67
CA ILE A 111 2.26 23.24 2.17
C ILE A 111 1.90 24.68 2.54
N LEU A 112 2.30 25.16 3.71
CA LEU A 112 1.96 26.49 4.20
C LEU A 112 2.81 27.61 3.61
N THR A 113 4.02 27.32 3.14
CA THR A 113 5.00 28.32 2.68
C THR A 113 5.05 28.51 1.18
N ARG A 114 4.38 27.67 0.40
CA ARG A 114 4.34 27.81 -1.06
C ARG A 114 3.29 28.83 -1.54
N ASP A 115 3.38 29.24 -2.79
CA ASP A 115 2.53 30.31 -3.40
C ASP A 115 1.03 30.04 -3.30
N ILE A 116 0.61 28.79 -3.46
CA ILE A 116 -0.79 28.35 -3.22
C ILE A 116 -0.86 27.73 -1.84
N SER A 117 -0.73 28.59 -0.83
CA SER A 117 -0.78 28.16 0.56
C SER A 117 -2.15 27.55 0.94
N ASN A 118 -2.13 26.65 1.92
CA ASN A 118 -3.32 26.00 2.46
C ASN A 118 -4.05 25.04 1.50
N GLN A 119 -3.51 24.72 0.33
CA GLN A 119 -4.04 23.68 -0.54
C GLN A 119 -3.12 22.49 -0.58
N MET A 120 -3.71 21.29 -0.50
CA MET A 120 -3.00 20.02 -0.50
C MET A 120 -3.58 19.09 -1.56
N SER A 121 -2.76 18.71 -2.53
CA SER A 121 -3.13 17.84 -3.65
C SER A 121 -2.75 16.37 -3.40
N ASN A 122 -3.24 15.48 -4.26
CA ASN A 122 -2.79 14.09 -4.26
C ASN A 122 -1.27 13.96 -4.52
N ARG A 123 -0.71 14.86 -5.33
CA ARG A 123 0.73 14.90 -5.62
C ARG A 123 1.53 15.21 -4.36
N ASP A 124 1.08 16.15 -3.55
CA ASP A 124 1.72 16.47 -2.28
C ASP A 124 1.74 15.26 -1.34
N LEU A 125 0.64 14.50 -1.31
CA LEU A 125 0.54 13.27 -0.55
C LEU A 125 1.48 12.17 -1.08
N ASN A 126 1.71 12.10 -2.40
CA ASN A 126 2.69 11.20 -2.98
C ASN A 126 4.13 11.59 -2.58
N LEU A 127 4.48 12.88 -2.59
CA LEU A 127 5.78 13.37 -2.11
C LEU A 127 6.00 13.07 -0.62
N TRP A 128 4.97 13.30 0.21
CA TRP A 128 5.03 12.94 1.62
C TRP A 128 5.22 11.43 1.84
N SER A 129 4.50 10.62 1.09
CA SER A 129 4.61 9.16 1.16
C SER A 129 5.99 8.67 0.67
N LEU A 130 6.53 9.28 -0.39
CA LEU A 130 7.90 8.98 -0.88
C LEU A 130 8.96 9.30 0.18
N GLU A 131 8.91 10.48 0.80
CA GLU A 131 9.86 10.85 1.86
C GLU A 131 9.76 9.90 3.06
N SER A 132 8.54 9.54 3.45
CA SER A 132 8.28 8.62 4.56
C SER A 132 8.78 7.21 4.27
N ILE A 133 8.47 6.64 3.10
CA ILE A 133 8.91 5.29 2.75
C ILE A 133 10.42 5.20 2.53
N ALA A 134 11.04 6.25 1.99
CA ALA A 134 12.50 6.31 1.87
C ALA A 134 13.17 6.30 3.25
N ASN A 135 12.65 7.08 4.20
CA ASN A 135 13.13 7.07 5.58
C ASN A 135 13.01 5.68 6.24
N ILE A 136 11.92 4.95 5.97
CA ILE A 136 11.69 3.61 6.53
C ILE A 136 12.60 2.57 5.86
N THR A 137 12.76 2.62 4.55
CA THR A 137 13.39 1.55 3.78
C THR A 137 14.88 1.74 3.54
N LEU A 138 15.36 2.97 3.61
CA LEU A 138 16.77 3.33 3.42
C LEU A 138 17.42 3.88 4.69
N ASP A 139 16.68 4.02 5.79
CA ASP A 139 17.13 4.69 7.01
C ASP A 139 17.62 6.13 6.74
N ARG A 140 17.10 6.78 5.69
CA ARG A 140 17.55 8.07 5.18
C ARG A 140 16.39 8.95 4.74
N ARG A 141 16.46 10.24 5.04
CA ARG A 141 15.57 11.25 4.47
C ARG A 141 16.07 11.70 3.09
N LEU A 142 15.16 11.89 2.13
CA LEU A 142 15.50 12.46 0.82
C LEU A 142 15.58 13.99 0.87
N GLY A 143 14.91 14.61 1.85
CA GLY A 143 14.92 16.07 2.02
C GLY A 143 13.99 16.83 1.06
N LEU A 144 12.90 16.19 0.60
CA LEU A 144 11.98 16.72 -0.40
C LEU A 144 11.27 18.02 0.02
N PHE A 145 11.22 18.32 1.31
CA PHE A 145 10.57 19.52 1.86
C PHE A 145 11.58 20.60 2.31
N ASN A 146 12.86 20.39 2.05
CA ASN A 146 13.88 21.41 2.22
C ASN A 146 14.01 22.18 0.89
N ASN A 147 14.24 23.47 0.91
CA ASN A 147 14.29 24.37 -0.25
C ASN A 147 15.32 23.99 -1.35
N ASN A 148 15.63 22.73 -1.55
CA ASN A 148 16.55 22.19 -2.54
C ASN A 148 15.78 21.71 -3.79
N THR A 149 15.79 22.50 -4.83
CA THR A 149 15.08 22.30 -6.10
C THR A 149 15.47 21.05 -6.89
N ASN A 150 16.65 20.46 -6.70
CA ASN A 150 17.09 19.27 -7.47
C ASN A 150 16.47 17.96 -6.99
N GLY A 151 16.16 17.83 -5.71
CA GLY A 151 15.47 16.63 -5.16
C GLY A 151 14.03 16.49 -5.67
N ASP A 152 13.36 17.60 -5.94
CA ASP A 152 11.98 17.61 -6.38
C ASP A 152 11.81 16.98 -7.78
N VAL A 153 12.73 17.23 -8.73
CA VAL A 153 12.65 16.75 -10.12
C VAL A 153 12.78 15.22 -10.18
N GLU A 154 13.70 14.63 -9.43
CA GLU A 154 13.89 13.17 -9.42
C GLU A 154 12.74 12.46 -8.68
N ALA A 155 12.27 13.04 -7.58
CA ALA A 155 11.10 12.56 -6.86
C ALA A 155 9.84 12.57 -7.73
N GLU A 156 9.62 13.66 -8.46
CA GLU A 156 8.52 13.82 -9.39
C GLU A 156 8.57 12.78 -10.52
N LYS A 157 9.75 12.60 -11.13
CA LYS A 157 9.98 11.56 -12.13
C LYS A 157 9.66 10.17 -11.57
N MET A 158 10.07 9.89 -10.34
CA MET A 158 9.82 8.61 -9.70
C MET A 158 8.32 8.37 -9.49
N ILE A 159 7.57 9.36 -9.00
CA ILE A 159 6.11 9.28 -8.81
C ILE A 159 5.41 9.00 -10.14
N ASP A 160 5.78 9.73 -11.21
CA ASP A 160 5.20 9.51 -12.55
C ASP A 160 5.52 8.11 -13.10
N LEU A 161 6.74 7.63 -12.92
CA LEU A 161 7.14 6.28 -13.35
C LEU A 161 6.38 5.19 -12.59
N ILE A 162 6.17 5.34 -11.27
CA ILE A 162 5.40 4.39 -10.47
C ILE A 162 3.94 4.37 -10.91
N ARG A 163 3.35 5.53 -11.16
CA ARG A 163 1.98 5.62 -11.69
C ARG A 163 1.85 4.92 -13.04
N ARG A 164 2.78 5.17 -13.97
CA ARG A 164 2.82 4.47 -15.28
C ARG A 164 3.00 2.97 -15.10
N PHE A 165 3.91 2.56 -14.22
CA PHE A 165 4.14 1.15 -13.89
C PHE A 165 2.83 0.45 -13.48
N PHE A 166 2.05 0.98 -12.53
CA PHE A 166 0.81 0.36 -12.07
C PHE A 166 -0.29 0.36 -13.13
N ILE A 167 -0.40 1.40 -13.97
CA ILE A 167 -1.33 1.43 -15.08
C ILE A 167 -0.99 0.33 -16.10
N MET A 168 0.26 0.23 -16.50
CA MET A 168 0.72 -0.80 -17.46
C MET A 168 0.62 -2.21 -16.89
N CYS A 169 0.77 -2.40 -15.57
CA CYS A 169 0.53 -3.70 -14.93
C CYS A 169 -0.87 -4.22 -15.23
N VAL A 170 -1.91 -3.38 -15.11
CA VAL A 170 -3.28 -3.80 -15.41
C VAL A 170 -3.44 -4.19 -16.86
N ASP A 171 -2.89 -3.39 -17.77
CA ASP A 171 -2.97 -3.71 -19.21
C ASP A 171 -2.36 -5.08 -19.50
N PHE A 172 -1.24 -5.42 -18.87
CA PHE A 172 -0.65 -6.75 -19.00
C PHE A 172 -1.40 -7.86 -18.27
N GLU A 173 -2.14 -7.54 -17.20
CA GLU A 173 -2.95 -8.53 -16.48
C GLU A 173 -4.23 -8.88 -17.22
N VAL A 174 -4.89 -7.94 -17.92
CA VAL A 174 -6.16 -8.17 -18.61
C VAL A 174 -6.01 -8.51 -20.09
N SER A 175 -4.95 -8.05 -20.76
CA SER A 175 -4.72 -8.29 -22.19
C SER A 175 -4.02 -9.64 -22.46
N PRO A 176 -4.15 -10.22 -23.66
CA PRO A 176 -3.37 -11.40 -24.06
C PRO A 176 -1.87 -11.18 -23.87
N SER A 177 -1.15 -12.21 -23.45
CA SER A 177 0.29 -12.12 -23.20
C SER A 177 1.15 -12.29 -24.45
N ILE A 178 0.85 -11.55 -25.52
CA ILE A 178 1.57 -11.56 -26.81
C ILE A 178 3.05 -11.28 -26.63
N TRP A 179 3.40 -10.47 -25.61
CA TRP A 179 4.78 -10.13 -25.26
C TRP A 179 5.69 -11.36 -24.98
N LYS A 180 5.10 -12.48 -24.61
CA LYS A 180 5.86 -13.74 -24.40
C LYS A 180 6.45 -14.31 -25.70
N TYR A 181 5.86 -13.95 -26.84
CA TYR A 181 6.25 -14.44 -28.17
C TYR A 181 6.88 -13.32 -29.01
N TYR A 182 6.40 -12.08 -28.84
CA TYR A 182 6.91 -10.92 -29.53
C TYR A 182 6.92 -9.71 -28.61
N HIS A 183 8.08 -9.08 -28.47
CA HIS A 183 8.25 -7.91 -27.63
C HIS A 183 7.57 -6.68 -28.25
N THR A 184 6.31 -6.47 -27.90
CA THR A 184 5.49 -5.35 -28.37
C THR A 184 6.08 -4.00 -27.92
N LYS A 185 5.64 -2.89 -28.55
CA LYS A 185 6.04 -1.54 -28.15
C LYS A 185 5.71 -1.28 -26.66
N ALA A 186 4.49 -1.66 -26.22
CA ALA A 186 4.07 -1.52 -24.82
C ALA A 186 4.97 -2.31 -23.86
N PHE A 187 5.37 -3.54 -24.25
CA PHE A 187 6.27 -4.34 -23.41
C PHE A 187 7.67 -3.71 -23.30
N LYS A 188 8.23 -3.21 -24.38
CA LYS A 188 9.51 -2.48 -24.36
C LYS A 188 9.44 -1.24 -23.49
N GLU A 189 8.35 -0.48 -23.59
CA GLU A 189 8.10 0.68 -22.74
C GLU A 189 8.01 0.31 -21.26
N TYR A 190 7.30 -0.78 -20.93
CA TYR A 190 7.24 -1.29 -19.57
C TYR A 190 8.61 -1.70 -19.02
N MET A 191 9.47 -2.32 -19.86
CA MET A 191 10.85 -2.64 -19.48
C MET A 191 11.66 -1.36 -19.18
N ASN A 192 11.50 -0.32 -20.00
CA ASN A 192 12.17 0.97 -19.78
C ASN A 192 11.70 1.63 -18.48
N VAL A 193 10.39 1.67 -18.21
CA VAL A 193 9.82 2.20 -16.96
C VAL A 193 10.41 1.47 -15.75
N ASN A 194 10.47 0.14 -15.77
CA ASN A 194 11.08 -0.64 -14.68
C ASN A 194 12.57 -0.35 -14.52
N ASN A 195 13.30 -0.18 -15.62
CA ASN A 195 14.74 0.11 -15.56
C ASN A 195 15.01 1.52 -15.00
N ASP A 196 14.24 2.50 -15.43
CA ASP A 196 14.37 3.87 -14.93
C ASP A 196 14.04 3.95 -13.44
N LEU A 197 12.96 3.29 -12.98
CA LEU A 197 12.62 3.16 -11.57
C LEU A 197 13.76 2.50 -10.77
N LEU A 198 14.27 1.39 -11.28
CA LEU A 198 15.36 0.69 -10.60
C LEU A 198 16.61 1.58 -10.50
N ASN A 199 16.98 2.29 -11.55
CA ASN A 199 18.14 3.15 -11.55
C ASN A 199 18.02 4.30 -10.53
N ILE A 200 16.86 4.96 -10.44
CA ILE A 200 16.61 6.00 -9.42
C ILE A 200 16.76 5.42 -8.01
N VAL A 201 16.13 4.29 -7.74
CA VAL A 201 16.20 3.66 -6.41
C VAL A 201 17.62 3.18 -6.09
N MET A 202 18.35 2.66 -7.08
CA MET A 202 19.74 2.25 -6.90
C MET A 202 20.65 3.41 -6.55
N ASN A 203 20.47 4.60 -7.17
CA ASN A 203 21.20 5.81 -6.79
C ASN A 203 21.00 6.15 -5.31
N TYR A 204 19.75 6.09 -4.82
CA TYR A 204 19.46 6.32 -3.39
C TYR A 204 20.11 5.26 -2.49
N ILE A 205 20.08 3.99 -2.90
CA ILE A 205 20.68 2.88 -2.16
C ILE A 205 22.20 3.03 -2.09
N GLU A 206 22.86 3.36 -3.19
CA GLU A 206 24.31 3.53 -3.26
C GLU A 206 24.77 4.69 -2.40
N ALA A 207 24.09 5.83 -2.48
CA ALA A 207 24.33 6.97 -1.60
C ALA A 207 24.17 6.61 -0.11
N THR A 208 23.15 5.84 0.23
CA THR A 208 22.92 5.36 1.61
C THR A 208 24.03 4.42 2.10
N ILE A 209 24.50 3.52 1.23
CA ILE A 209 25.60 2.60 1.56
C ILE A 209 26.91 3.40 1.78
N GLU A 210 27.18 4.42 0.97
CA GLU A 210 28.37 5.25 1.08
C GLU A 210 28.36 6.07 2.37
N GLU A 211 27.28 6.79 2.68
CA GLU A 211 27.09 7.49 3.94
C GLU A 211 27.25 6.58 5.18
N THR A 212 26.75 5.34 5.06
CA THR A 212 26.90 4.35 6.15
C THR A 212 28.34 3.94 6.35
N ARG A 213 29.15 3.88 5.29
CA ARG A 213 30.59 3.58 5.38
C ARG A 213 31.37 4.72 6.03
N GLU A 214 31.10 5.95 5.61
CA GLU A 214 31.72 7.16 6.17
C GLU A 214 31.39 7.33 7.65
N ASN A 215 30.12 7.16 8.03
CA ASN A 215 29.67 7.24 9.43
C ASN A 215 30.30 6.15 10.33
N LYS A 216 30.56 4.96 9.82
CA LYS A 216 31.30 3.90 10.56
C LYS A 216 32.74 4.28 10.84
N ALA A 217 33.38 5.04 9.95
CA ALA A 217 34.73 5.58 10.16
C ALA A 217 34.75 6.67 11.25
N GLY A 218 33.62 7.37 11.48
CA GLY A 218 33.48 8.52 12.40
C GLY A 218 32.87 8.21 13.78
N LYS A 219 32.69 6.94 14.19
CA LYS A 219 32.10 6.54 15.50
C LYS A 219 30.68 7.05 15.79
N VAL A 220 29.84 7.26 14.83
CA VAL A 220 28.41 7.51 15.09
C VAL A 220 27.70 6.20 15.41
N GLU A 221 27.02 6.16 16.57
CA GLU A 221 26.38 4.98 17.13
C GLU A 221 25.42 4.27 16.18
N ASN A 222 25.51 2.94 16.18
CA ASN A 222 24.59 1.92 15.63
C ASN A 222 23.21 2.44 15.19
N VAL A 223 23.10 2.87 13.96
CA VAL A 223 21.80 2.97 13.30
C VAL A 223 21.33 1.54 13.03
N ASN A 224 20.46 1.01 13.90
CA ASN A 224 19.86 -0.31 13.75
C ASN A 224 18.53 -0.23 12.97
N GLY A 225 18.48 0.57 11.89
CA GLY A 225 17.30 0.68 11.04
C GLY A 225 17.05 -0.56 10.20
N ILE A 226 15.96 -0.53 9.43
CA ILE A 226 15.53 -1.68 8.61
C ILE A 226 16.58 -2.02 7.56
N PHE A 227 17.04 -1.04 6.80
CA PHE A 227 18.02 -1.26 5.74
C PHE A 227 19.31 -1.86 6.28
N GLN A 228 19.81 -1.30 7.40
CA GLN A 228 21.01 -1.79 8.07
C GLN A 228 20.87 -3.23 8.60
N GLN A 229 19.70 -3.58 9.13
CA GLN A 229 19.44 -4.94 9.58
C GLN A 229 19.37 -5.93 8.42
N LEU A 230 18.73 -5.55 7.31
CA LEU A 230 18.67 -6.38 6.11
C LEU A 230 20.05 -6.52 5.46
N LEU A 231 20.89 -5.48 5.45
CA LEU A 231 22.27 -5.55 4.97
C LEU A 231 23.13 -6.53 5.78
N LYS A 232 22.86 -6.67 7.07
CA LYS A 232 23.55 -7.66 7.92
C LYS A 232 23.15 -9.10 7.58
N ILE A 233 21.93 -9.30 7.07
CA ILE A 233 21.45 -10.62 6.64
C ILE A 233 22.02 -10.96 5.26
N ASP A 234 21.75 -10.11 4.26
CA ASP A 234 22.23 -10.24 2.90
C ASP A 234 22.03 -8.92 2.14
N LYS A 235 23.07 -8.47 1.43
CA LYS A 235 23.03 -7.22 0.64
C LYS A 235 21.94 -7.25 -0.44
N ARG A 236 21.73 -8.39 -1.10
CA ARG A 236 20.69 -8.53 -2.15
C ARG A 236 19.29 -8.45 -1.56
N VAL A 237 19.07 -9.06 -0.40
CA VAL A 237 17.80 -8.97 0.32
C VAL A 237 17.50 -7.52 0.67
N ALA A 238 18.48 -6.76 1.16
CA ALA A 238 18.32 -5.35 1.47
C ALA A 238 17.94 -4.52 0.22
N ILE A 239 18.65 -4.71 -0.89
CA ILE A 239 18.37 -4.02 -2.17
C ILE A 239 16.96 -4.36 -2.68
N ILE A 240 16.63 -5.65 -2.76
CA ILE A 240 15.32 -6.11 -3.25
C ILE A 240 14.20 -5.51 -2.40
N MET A 241 14.36 -5.53 -1.07
CA MET A 241 13.37 -4.97 -0.16
C MET A 241 13.22 -3.46 -0.30
N ALA A 242 14.32 -2.72 -0.45
CA ALA A 242 14.27 -1.28 -0.65
C ALA A 242 13.52 -0.94 -1.95
N VAL A 243 13.86 -1.58 -3.08
CA VAL A 243 13.18 -1.37 -4.35
C VAL A 243 11.70 -1.73 -4.28
N ASP A 244 11.37 -2.92 -3.77
CA ASP A 244 9.99 -3.39 -3.66
C ASP A 244 9.15 -2.48 -2.75
N SER A 245 9.72 -2.01 -1.63
CA SER A 245 9.03 -1.16 -0.68
C SER A 245 8.81 0.26 -1.22
N MET A 246 9.79 0.85 -1.89
CA MET A 246 9.63 2.18 -2.49
C MET A 246 8.58 2.17 -3.60
N ILE A 247 8.58 1.19 -4.49
CA ILE A 247 7.56 1.08 -5.54
C ILE A 247 6.16 0.87 -4.93
N ALA A 248 6.04 0.00 -3.92
CA ALA A 248 4.74 -0.34 -3.34
C ALA A 248 4.20 0.68 -2.34
N GLY A 249 5.07 1.42 -1.65
CA GLY A 249 4.69 2.27 -0.50
C GLY A 249 4.13 3.63 -0.88
N ILE A 250 4.48 4.19 -2.05
CA ILE A 250 4.15 5.57 -2.41
C ILE A 250 2.66 5.70 -2.76
N ASP A 251 2.24 5.15 -3.88
CA ASP A 251 0.87 5.33 -4.38
C ASP A 251 -0.19 4.67 -3.50
N THR A 252 0.13 3.55 -2.85
CA THR A 252 -0.84 2.86 -1.99
C THR A 252 -1.16 3.66 -0.73
N THR A 253 -0.15 4.23 -0.07
CA THR A 253 -0.33 5.05 1.13
C THR A 253 -0.97 6.39 0.77
N ALA A 254 -0.52 7.06 -0.29
CA ALA A 254 -1.10 8.31 -0.76
C ALA A 254 -2.58 8.14 -1.17
N SER A 255 -2.93 7.08 -1.89
CA SER A 255 -4.32 6.80 -2.27
C SER A 255 -5.20 6.48 -1.06
N ALA A 256 -4.70 5.70 -0.09
CA ALA A 256 -5.43 5.41 1.14
C ALA A 256 -5.72 6.69 1.92
N ILE A 257 -4.71 7.54 2.13
CA ILE A 257 -4.88 8.79 2.88
C ILE A 257 -5.78 9.79 2.16
N THR A 258 -5.70 9.87 0.82
CA THR A 258 -6.60 10.70 0.00
C THR A 258 -8.06 10.29 0.23
N GLY A 259 -8.38 9.00 0.18
CA GLY A 259 -9.73 8.50 0.45
C GLY A 259 -10.20 8.78 1.88
N ILE A 260 -9.32 8.64 2.87
CA ILE A 260 -9.63 8.93 4.29
C ILE A 260 -9.89 10.42 4.49
N LEU A 261 -9.04 11.29 3.97
CA LEU A 261 -9.19 12.74 4.06
C LEU A 261 -10.45 13.22 3.36
N TYR A 262 -10.77 12.67 2.17
CA TYR A 262 -12.01 12.95 1.48
C TYR A 262 -13.24 12.59 2.34
N CYS A 263 -13.25 11.39 2.93
CA CYS A 263 -14.33 10.99 3.82
C CYS A 263 -14.48 11.94 5.01
N LEU A 264 -13.38 12.35 5.64
CA LEU A 264 -13.41 13.28 6.77
C LEU A 264 -13.86 14.68 6.36
N ALA A 265 -13.43 15.17 5.19
CA ALA A 265 -13.84 16.48 4.67
C ALA A 265 -15.34 16.54 4.32
N LYS A 266 -15.90 15.43 3.81
CA LYS A 266 -17.35 15.30 3.50
C LYS A 266 -18.21 15.02 4.75
N ASN A 267 -17.61 14.74 5.92
CA ASN A 267 -18.31 14.46 7.18
C ASN A 267 -17.70 15.28 8.34
N PRO A 268 -17.97 16.61 8.39
CA PRO A 268 -17.33 17.51 9.36
C PRO A 268 -17.57 17.11 10.83
N GLU A 269 -18.73 16.52 11.15
CA GLU A 269 -19.04 16.03 12.48
C GLU A 269 -18.15 14.84 12.90
N LYS A 270 -17.77 13.98 11.96
CA LYS A 270 -16.84 12.88 12.23
C LYS A 270 -15.40 13.40 12.34
N GLN A 271 -15.07 14.40 11.54
CA GLN A 271 -13.77 15.07 11.60
C GLN A 271 -13.57 15.74 12.96
N GLU A 272 -14.59 16.46 13.47
CA GLU A 272 -14.52 17.12 14.77
C GLU A 272 -14.41 16.12 15.91
N LYS A 273 -15.24 15.07 15.90
CA LYS A 273 -15.14 13.98 16.89
C LYS A 273 -13.76 13.34 16.93
N LEU A 274 -13.13 13.15 15.76
CA LEU A 274 -11.76 12.65 15.68
C LEU A 274 -10.76 13.66 16.27
N ARG A 275 -10.93 14.94 15.99
CA ARG A 275 -10.11 16.01 16.57
C ARG A 275 -10.19 16.04 18.10
N GLU A 276 -11.39 15.93 18.65
CA GLU A 276 -11.60 15.88 20.11
C GLU A 276 -10.84 14.71 20.75
N GLU A 277 -10.89 13.49 20.14
CA GLU A 277 -10.11 12.34 20.61
C GLU A 277 -8.62 12.65 20.60
N ILE A 278 -8.12 13.22 19.50
CA ILE A 278 -6.69 13.55 19.33
C ILE A 278 -6.27 14.57 20.38
N LEU A 279 -6.97 15.68 20.53
CA LEU A 279 -6.64 16.74 21.49
C LEU A 279 -6.68 16.27 22.95
N LYS A 280 -7.66 15.42 23.28
CA LYS A 280 -7.78 14.83 24.61
C LYS A 280 -6.67 13.84 24.95
N THR A 281 -6.18 13.09 23.94
CA THR A 281 -5.22 11.99 24.16
C THR A 281 -3.79 12.47 24.01
N ILE A 282 -3.52 13.38 23.07
CA ILE A 282 -2.18 13.85 22.73
C ILE A 282 -2.00 15.29 23.23
N LEU A 283 -1.42 15.42 24.40
CA LEU A 283 -1.24 16.71 25.09
C LEU A 283 0.03 17.45 24.64
N THR A 284 0.99 16.77 24.03
CA THR A 284 2.27 17.34 23.59
C THR A 284 2.38 17.35 22.07
N SER A 285 3.33 18.13 21.52
CA SER A 285 3.66 18.12 20.09
C SER A 285 4.46 16.89 19.67
N GLU A 286 5.13 16.24 20.61
CA GLU A 286 5.95 15.06 20.36
C GLU A 286 5.08 13.81 20.31
N LEU A 287 5.16 13.09 19.19
CA LEU A 287 4.49 11.82 19.01
C LEU A 287 5.46 10.68 19.25
N ASN A 288 5.07 9.79 20.13
CA ASN A 288 5.78 8.55 20.40
C ASN A 288 4.82 7.36 20.38
N ALA A 289 5.36 6.17 20.43
CA ALA A 289 4.55 4.94 20.38
C ALA A 289 3.48 4.84 21.47
N LYS A 290 3.72 5.43 22.64
CA LYS A 290 2.76 5.43 23.75
C LYS A 290 1.60 6.38 23.46
N SER A 291 1.86 7.57 22.93
CA SER A 291 0.82 8.53 22.56
C SER A 291 -0.11 7.99 21.46
N LEU A 292 0.40 7.17 20.53
CA LEU A 292 -0.38 6.54 19.49
C LEU A 292 -1.22 5.33 19.96
N SER A 293 -0.99 4.81 21.17
CA SER A 293 -1.60 3.56 21.61
C SER A 293 -3.12 3.64 21.83
N ASN A 294 -3.64 4.79 22.26
CA ASN A 294 -5.01 4.96 22.74
C ASN A 294 -5.86 5.92 21.87
N LEU A 295 -5.94 5.60 20.57
CA LEU A 295 -6.71 6.37 19.57
C LEU A 295 -7.66 5.44 18.80
N PRO A 296 -8.69 4.89 19.47
CA PRO A 296 -9.60 3.95 18.82
C PRO A 296 -10.44 4.57 17.71
N TYR A 297 -10.87 5.84 17.85
CA TYR A 297 -11.66 6.52 16.82
C TYR A 297 -10.82 6.87 15.59
N LEU A 298 -9.57 7.27 15.77
CA LEU A 298 -8.62 7.47 14.66
C LEU A 298 -8.49 6.18 13.82
N ARG A 299 -8.27 5.05 14.47
CA ARG A 299 -8.16 3.76 13.77
C ARG A 299 -9.47 3.33 13.12
N ALA A 300 -10.60 3.68 13.72
CA ALA A 300 -11.91 3.47 13.14
C ALA A 300 -12.12 4.31 11.87
N CYS A 301 -11.72 5.58 11.89
CA CYS A 301 -11.74 6.48 10.73
C CYS A 301 -10.87 5.96 9.58
N ILE A 302 -9.66 5.49 9.87
CA ILE A 302 -8.74 4.90 8.89
C ILE A 302 -9.37 3.65 8.25
N LYS A 303 -9.90 2.73 9.05
CA LYS A 303 -10.54 1.50 8.55
C LYS A 303 -11.73 1.82 7.66
N GLU A 304 -12.59 2.74 8.08
CA GLU A 304 -13.79 3.10 7.31
C GLU A 304 -13.45 3.81 6.01
N GLY A 305 -12.44 4.69 6.01
CA GLY A 305 -11.94 5.31 4.79
C GLY A 305 -11.38 4.27 3.81
N MET A 306 -10.56 3.33 4.29
CA MET A 306 -10.04 2.23 3.46
C MET A 306 -11.14 1.24 3.00
N ARG A 307 -12.27 1.15 3.72
CA ARG A 307 -13.41 0.37 3.26
C ARG A 307 -14.10 1.05 2.07
N LEU A 308 -14.32 2.36 2.16
CA LEU A 308 -14.97 3.13 1.11
C LEU A 308 -14.04 3.38 -0.09
N TYR A 309 -12.77 3.61 0.15
CA TYR A 309 -11.74 3.91 -0.84
C TYR A 309 -10.51 3.01 -0.66
N PRO A 310 -10.66 1.70 -0.94
CA PRO A 310 -9.56 0.76 -0.78
C PRO A 310 -8.45 1.03 -1.82
N PRO A 311 -7.18 1.07 -1.43
CA PRO A 311 -6.10 1.31 -2.40
C PRO A 311 -5.82 0.12 -3.34
N VAL A 312 -6.28 -1.09 -2.99
CA VAL A 312 -6.11 -2.30 -3.80
C VAL A 312 -7.45 -3.00 -3.97
N SER A 313 -7.78 -3.38 -5.22
CA SER A 313 -9.09 -3.89 -5.58
C SER A 313 -9.27 -5.38 -5.35
N GLY A 314 -8.28 -6.18 -5.68
CA GLY A 314 -8.41 -7.63 -5.74
C GLY A 314 -7.15 -8.40 -5.41
N THR A 315 -7.27 -9.71 -5.43
CA THR A 315 -6.14 -10.64 -5.23
C THR A 315 -6.34 -11.90 -6.05
N SER A 316 -5.25 -12.55 -6.41
CA SER A 316 -5.26 -13.83 -7.09
C SER A 316 -4.60 -14.93 -6.26
N ARG A 317 -5.04 -16.16 -6.45
CA ARG A 317 -4.43 -17.35 -5.88
C ARG A 317 -4.43 -18.50 -6.89
N LYS A 318 -3.43 -19.34 -6.79
CA LYS A 318 -3.48 -20.68 -7.37
C LYS A 318 -3.90 -21.63 -6.27
N THR A 319 -4.94 -22.45 -6.49
CA THR A 319 -5.44 -23.37 -5.48
C THR A 319 -4.38 -24.42 -5.14
N ASP A 320 -4.15 -24.63 -3.85
CA ASP A 320 -3.19 -25.64 -3.35
C ASP A 320 -3.85 -27.02 -3.13
N VAL A 321 -5.18 -27.06 -3.08
CA VAL A 321 -6.03 -28.25 -2.96
C VAL A 321 -7.26 -28.11 -3.83
N ASP A 322 -8.02 -29.21 -4.01
CA ASP A 322 -9.34 -29.14 -4.63
C ASP A 322 -10.30 -28.37 -3.73
N LEU A 323 -11.12 -27.50 -4.31
CA LEU A 323 -12.07 -26.66 -3.59
C LEU A 323 -13.47 -26.77 -4.21
N THR A 324 -14.48 -26.42 -3.43
CA THR A 324 -15.81 -26.13 -3.93
C THR A 324 -16.08 -24.63 -3.76
N LEU A 325 -16.26 -23.90 -4.87
CA LEU A 325 -16.55 -22.48 -4.88
C LEU A 325 -17.88 -22.23 -5.57
N SER A 326 -18.81 -21.55 -4.90
CA SER A 326 -20.17 -21.29 -5.44
C SER A 326 -20.84 -22.54 -6.00
N ASN A 327 -20.69 -23.69 -5.33
CA ASN A 327 -21.17 -25.02 -5.71
C ASN A 327 -20.49 -25.67 -6.95
N TYR A 328 -19.41 -25.11 -7.47
CA TYR A 328 -18.63 -25.70 -8.54
C TYR A 328 -17.35 -26.34 -7.99
N PHE A 329 -17.00 -27.51 -8.53
CA PHE A 329 -15.72 -28.16 -8.23
C PHE A 329 -14.59 -27.44 -8.95
N ILE A 330 -13.60 -27.02 -8.18
CA ILE A 330 -12.42 -26.29 -8.65
C ILE A 330 -11.18 -27.14 -8.34
N PRO A 331 -10.54 -27.73 -9.33
CA PRO A 331 -9.38 -28.56 -9.15
C PRO A 331 -8.20 -27.80 -8.54
N LYS A 332 -7.36 -28.52 -7.79
CA LYS A 332 -6.04 -28.04 -7.42
C LYS A 332 -5.27 -27.52 -8.64
N GLY A 333 -4.55 -26.42 -8.46
CA GLY A 333 -3.76 -25.79 -9.51
C GLY A 333 -4.51 -24.77 -10.35
N THR A 334 -5.80 -24.54 -10.07
CA THR A 334 -6.62 -23.52 -10.74
C THR A 334 -6.26 -22.12 -10.24
N TYR A 335 -6.17 -21.15 -11.15
CA TYR A 335 -6.03 -19.73 -10.79
C TYR A 335 -7.39 -19.13 -10.47
N VAL A 336 -7.53 -18.58 -9.28
CA VAL A 336 -8.74 -17.90 -8.85
C VAL A 336 -8.43 -16.45 -8.51
N VAL A 337 -9.26 -15.54 -9.00
CA VAL A 337 -9.18 -14.10 -8.71
C VAL A 337 -10.42 -13.69 -7.93
N THR A 338 -10.24 -12.94 -6.85
CA THR A 338 -11.31 -12.39 -6.03
C THR A 338 -11.14 -10.89 -5.85
N TRP A 339 -12.26 -10.19 -5.67
CA TRP A 339 -12.29 -8.74 -5.47
C TRP A 339 -12.90 -8.37 -4.12
N PRO A 340 -12.14 -8.45 -3.01
CA PRO A 340 -12.63 -8.11 -1.67
C PRO A 340 -13.26 -6.71 -1.58
N GLN A 341 -12.81 -5.75 -2.39
CA GLN A 341 -13.40 -4.40 -2.41
C GLN A 341 -14.91 -4.39 -2.73
N LEU A 342 -15.42 -5.37 -3.49
CA LEU A 342 -16.85 -5.47 -3.77
C LEU A 342 -17.64 -5.82 -2.52
N PHE A 343 -17.08 -6.63 -1.63
CA PHE A 343 -17.71 -7.02 -0.37
C PHE A 343 -17.83 -5.84 0.60
N TYR A 344 -16.95 -4.84 0.46
CA TYR A 344 -16.95 -3.63 1.31
C TYR A 344 -18.20 -2.76 1.11
N ARG A 345 -18.95 -2.96 0.04
CA ARG A 345 -20.17 -2.22 -0.31
C ARG A 345 -21.46 -3.04 -0.18
N LEU A 346 -21.38 -4.28 0.29
CA LEU A 346 -22.55 -5.13 0.47
C LEU A 346 -23.31 -4.75 1.74
N GLU A 347 -24.60 -4.43 1.60
CA GLU A 347 -25.47 -4.00 2.71
C GLU A 347 -25.67 -5.09 3.78
N ASN A 348 -25.71 -6.36 3.38
CA ASN A 348 -25.82 -7.50 4.29
C ASN A 348 -24.56 -7.72 5.15
N ILE A 349 -23.41 -7.19 4.71
CA ILE A 349 -22.13 -7.27 5.43
C ILE A 349 -21.86 -5.96 6.19
N PHE A 350 -22.09 -4.83 5.53
CA PHE A 350 -21.88 -3.48 6.06
C PHE A 350 -23.17 -2.66 5.93
N PRO A 351 -24.10 -2.71 6.89
CA PRO A 351 -25.30 -1.89 6.88
C PRO A 351 -24.95 -0.41 6.70
N HIS A 352 -25.74 0.30 5.87
CA HIS A 352 -25.43 1.63 5.38
C HIS A 352 -24.07 1.69 4.68
N SER A 353 -23.82 0.74 3.78
CA SER A 353 -22.53 0.46 3.15
C SER A 353 -21.92 1.67 2.45
N ASN A 354 -22.74 2.61 1.92
CA ASN A 354 -22.28 3.82 1.26
C ASN A 354 -22.01 5.00 2.20
N LYS A 355 -22.38 4.90 3.50
CA LYS A 355 -22.11 5.96 4.49
C LYS A 355 -20.76 5.76 5.16
N TYR A 356 -20.09 6.86 5.47
CA TYR A 356 -18.87 6.87 6.28
C TYR A 356 -19.24 6.80 7.76
N LEU A 357 -19.11 5.61 8.36
CA LEU A 357 -19.52 5.31 9.74
C LEU A 357 -18.36 4.67 10.52
N PRO A 358 -17.39 5.45 11.01
CA PRO A 358 -16.28 4.94 11.83
C PRO A 358 -16.73 4.16 13.06
N GLU A 359 -17.89 4.48 13.59
CA GLU A 359 -18.47 3.87 14.79
C GLU A 359 -18.66 2.36 14.68
N ARG A 360 -18.84 1.84 13.44
CA ARG A 360 -18.94 0.38 13.22
C ARG A 360 -17.72 -0.42 13.68
N TRP A 361 -16.56 0.23 13.80
CA TRP A 361 -15.30 -0.39 14.21
C TRP A 361 -15.01 -0.27 15.71
N ILE A 362 -15.88 0.43 16.46
CA ILE A 362 -15.71 0.67 17.90
C ILE A 362 -16.58 -0.32 18.66
N LYS A 363 -15.98 -1.08 19.59
CA LYS A 363 -16.74 -1.93 20.50
C LYS A 363 -17.44 -1.06 21.53
N SER A 364 -18.76 -0.97 21.50
CA SER A 364 -19.53 -0.45 22.63
C SER A 364 -19.87 -1.53 23.63
N LYS A 365 -19.94 -1.18 24.91
CA LYS A 365 -20.35 -2.14 25.96
C LYS A 365 -21.83 -2.56 25.80
N GLU A 366 -22.63 -1.75 25.15
CA GLU A 366 -24.09 -1.93 25.00
C GLU A 366 -24.52 -2.53 23.67
N GLN A 367 -23.73 -2.36 22.63
CA GLN A 367 -23.92 -3.04 21.36
C GLN A 367 -22.90 -4.16 21.24
N LYS A 368 -23.32 -5.41 21.42
CA LYS A 368 -22.65 -6.51 20.74
C LYS A 368 -22.57 -6.07 19.28
N CYS A 369 -21.40 -5.69 18.82
CA CYS A 369 -21.23 -5.24 17.43
C CYS A 369 -21.81 -6.36 16.55
N PRO A 370 -23.02 -6.22 15.98
CA PRO A 370 -23.68 -7.33 15.29
C PRO A 370 -22.92 -7.72 14.03
N GLN A 371 -21.94 -6.92 13.63
CA GLN A 371 -21.33 -6.94 12.31
C GLN A 371 -19.90 -7.51 12.27
N LEU A 372 -19.28 -7.79 13.41
CA LEU A 372 -17.98 -8.46 13.49
C LEU A 372 -18.14 -9.90 14.01
N ASN A 373 -19.08 -10.66 13.47
CA ASN A 373 -19.11 -12.12 13.60
C ASN A 373 -17.81 -12.70 13.01
N GLN A 374 -17.45 -13.93 13.38
CA GLN A 374 -16.21 -14.57 12.89
C GLN A 374 -16.10 -14.59 11.36
N SER A 375 -17.21 -14.57 10.63
CA SER A 375 -17.27 -14.45 9.16
C SER A 375 -16.76 -13.11 8.63
N THR A 376 -16.93 -11.99 9.35
CA THR A 376 -16.51 -10.66 8.88
C THR A 376 -14.99 -10.48 8.78
N LYS A 377 -14.18 -11.37 9.33
CA LYS A 377 -12.72 -11.35 9.21
C LYS A 377 -12.24 -11.46 7.76
N PHE A 378 -13.01 -12.09 6.89
CA PHE A 378 -12.66 -12.26 5.47
C PHE A 378 -13.33 -11.25 4.55
N HIS A 379 -14.24 -10.43 5.09
CA HIS A 379 -14.94 -9.40 4.32
C HIS A 379 -14.23 -8.05 4.30
N PHE A 380 -13.26 -7.79 5.21
CA PHE A 380 -12.48 -6.56 5.22
C PHE A 380 -10.99 -6.87 5.37
N LEU A 381 -10.29 -6.86 4.25
CA LEU A 381 -8.90 -7.28 4.12
C LEU A 381 -8.05 -6.22 3.41
N PRO A 382 -7.97 -4.97 3.93
CA PRO A 382 -7.28 -3.87 3.24
C PRO A 382 -5.78 -4.14 3.04
N PHE A 383 -5.19 -5.02 3.84
CA PHE A 383 -3.80 -5.45 3.74
C PHE A 383 -3.64 -6.93 3.35
N GLY A 384 -4.70 -7.55 2.85
CA GLY A 384 -4.73 -8.99 2.53
C GLY A 384 -4.75 -9.89 3.75
N HIS A 385 -4.60 -11.20 3.54
CA HIS A 385 -4.69 -12.25 4.55
C HIS A 385 -3.48 -13.20 4.51
N GLY A 386 -3.25 -13.89 5.64
CA GLY A 386 -2.30 -15.01 5.73
C GLY A 386 -0.84 -14.58 5.53
N VAL A 387 -0.04 -15.51 5.07
CA VAL A 387 1.41 -15.33 4.89
C VAL A 387 1.75 -14.31 3.79
N ARG A 388 0.83 -14.08 2.85
CA ARG A 388 0.93 -13.07 1.77
C ARG A 388 0.36 -11.70 2.17
N SER A 389 -0.05 -11.49 3.42
CA SER A 389 -0.46 -10.17 3.89
C SER A 389 0.65 -9.12 3.71
N CYS A 390 0.26 -7.87 3.59
CA CYS A 390 1.18 -6.76 3.37
C CYS A 390 2.27 -6.72 4.44
N VAL A 391 3.53 -6.71 4.02
CA VAL A 391 4.69 -6.64 4.92
C VAL A 391 4.83 -5.24 5.51
N GLY A 392 4.43 -4.19 4.77
CA GLY A 392 4.46 -2.78 5.20
C GLY A 392 3.26 -2.34 6.03
N ARG A 393 2.29 -3.22 6.34
CA ARG A 393 1.03 -2.84 7.01
C ARG A 393 1.20 -1.99 8.26
N ARG A 394 2.19 -2.30 9.08
CA ARG A 394 2.43 -1.56 10.34
C ARG A 394 2.95 -0.16 10.07
N PHE A 395 3.82 -0.01 9.08
CA PHE A 395 4.36 1.28 8.66
C PHE A 395 3.28 2.14 8.02
N ALA A 396 2.53 1.61 7.06
CA ALA A 396 1.42 2.34 6.45
C ALA A 396 0.40 2.86 7.49
N ASN A 397 0.08 2.06 8.51
CA ASN A 397 -0.83 2.51 9.58
C ASN A 397 -0.23 3.66 10.37
N ILE A 398 1.04 3.57 10.79
CA ILE A 398 1.66 4.64 11.59
C ILE A 398 1.86 5.93 10.78
N GLU A 399 2.19 5.82 9.49
CA GLU A 399 2.25 6.96 8.57
C GLU A 399 0.90 7.67 8.50
N MET A 400 -0.19 6.95 8.24
CA MET A 400 -1.54 7.50 8.18
C MET A 400 -1.97 8.09 9.54
N GLU A 401 -1.71 7.39 10.65
CA GLU A 401 -2.03 7.88 12.01
C GLU A 401 -1.32 9.22 12.28
N ILE A 402 -0.02 9.32 12.03
CA ILE A 402 0.79 10.53 12.29
C ILE A 402 0.34 11.70 11.41
N LEU A 403 0.09 11.48 10.12
CA LEU A 403 -0.37 12.53 9.22
C LEU A 403 -1.72 13.08 9.66
N LEU A 404 -2.69 12.23 9.94
CA LEU A 404 -4.03 12.63 10.38
C LEU A 404 -3.98 13.40 11.70
N ILE A 405 -3.18 12.95 12.67
CA ILE A 405 -3.00 13.63 13.95
C ILE A 405 -2.47 15.06 13.73
N ASN A 406 -1.41 15.19 12.94
CA ASN A 406 -0.77 16.48 12.73
C ASN A 406 -1.63 17.46 11.92
N LEU A 407 -2.37 16.97 10.94
CA LEU A 407 -3.31 17.80 10.17
C LEU A 407 -4.49 18.25 11.03
N LEU A 408 -5.18 17.33 11.69
CA LEU A 408 -6.41 17.61 12.42
C LEU A 408 -6.21 18.43 13.71
N ARG A 409 -5.01 18.44 14.27
CA ARG A 409 -4.67 19.34 15.39
C ARG A 409 -4.53 20.80 15.00
N ARG A 410 -4.30 21.07 13.70
CA ARG A 410 -3.96 22.41 13.20
C ARG A 410 -4.97 22.97 12.24
N PHE A 411 -5.70 22.08 11.53
CA PHE A 411 -6.55 22.48 10.43
C PHE A 411 -7.90 21.77 10.46
N LYS A 412 -8.92 22.48 9.98
CA LYS A 412 -10.11 21.89 9.41
C LYS A 412 -9.79 21.54 7.96
N ILE A 413 -10.10 20.30 7.56
CA ILE A 413 -9.88 19.82 6.19
C ILE A 413 -11.20 19.93 5.45
N GLU A 414 -11.18 20.59 4.31
CA GLU A 414 -12.36 20.86 3.49
C GLU A 414 -12.15 20.34 2.06
N TRP A 415 -13.24 19.93 1.44
CA TRP A 415 -13.29 19.47 0.06
C TRP A 415 -14.35 20.26 -0.69
N ASN A 416 -13.94 21.03 -1.69
CA ASN A 416 -14.81 21.95 -2.44
C ASN A 416 -15.02 21.52 -3.91
N GLY A 417 -14.50 20.35 -4.30
CA GLY A 417 -14.62 19.81 -5.66
C GLY A 417 -15.78 18.83 -5.82
N ASP A 418 -15.87 18.28 -7.03
CA ASP A 418 -16.76 17.16 -7.36
C ASP A 418 -16.40 15.92 -6.53
N ASP A 419 -17.27 14.91 -6.56
CA ASP A 419 -17.01 13.68 -5.83
C ASP A 419 -15.71 13.02 -6.30
N LEU A 420 -14.95 12.49 -5.32
CA LEU A 420 -13.67 11.85 -5.57
C LEU A 420 -13.80 10.70 -6.57
N GLN A 421 -13.15 10.87 -7.72
CA GLN A 421 -13.11 9.86 -8.77
C GLN A 421 -11.92 8.94 -8.58
N ILE A 422 -12.15 7.64 -8.76
CA ILE A 422 -11.11 6.61 -8.65
C ILE A 422 -11.00 5.85 -9.98
N ARG A 423 -9.80 5.84 -10.55
CA ARG A 423 -9.46 4.90 -11.62
C ARG A 423 -9.04 3.57 -11.00
N SER A 424 -9.85 2.55 -11.21
CA SER A 424 -9.45 1.20 -10.82
C SER A 424 -8.29 0.73 -11.69
N ALA A 425 -7.18 0.49 -11.05
CA ALA A 425 -5.97 -0.08 -11.63
C ALA A 425 -5.47 -1.18 -10.68
N PHE A 426 -4.23 -1.63 -10.81
CA PHE A 426 -3.63 -2.53 -9.81
C PHE A 426 -3.60 -1.88 -8.42
N VAL A 427 -3.29 -0.59 -8.40
CA VAL A 427 -3.59 0.33 -7.28
C VAL A 427 -4.72 1.24 -7.73
N ASN A 428 -5.74 1.41 -6.93
CA ASN A 428 -6.82 2.34 -7.16
C ASN A 428 -6.28 3.77 -7.02
N ILE A 429 -6.25 4.52 -8.11
CA ILE A 429 -5.61 5.83 -8.18
C ILE A 429 -6.68 6.92 -8.18
N PRO A 430 -6.64 7.88 -7.25
CA PRO A 430 -7.45 9.08 -7.32
C PRO A 430 -7.21 9.85 -8.63
N THR A 431 -8.27 10.29 -9.28
CA THR A 431 -8.22 11.02 -10.56
C THR A 431 -8.98 12.34 -10.47
N GLY A 432 -8.82 13.20 -11.46
CA GLY A 432 -9.39 14.54 -11.44
C GLY A 432 -8.59 15.51 -10.57
N ASN A 433 -9.20 16.64 -10.25
CA ASN A 433 -8.58 17.68 -9.43
C ASN A 433 -8.75 17.35 -7.94
N VAL A 434 -7.83 16.54 -7.40
CA VAL A 434 -7.81 16.22 -5.97
C VAL A 434 -7.12 17.37 -5.24
N ASN A 435 -7.91 18.17 -4.52
CA ASN A 435 -7.41 19.32 -3.78
C ASN A 435 -8.19 19.52 -2.48
N PHE A 436 -7.48 19.47 -1.36
CA PHE A 436 -7.99 19.74 -0.03
C PHE A 436 -7.61 21.15 0.39
N THR A 437 -8.56 21.87 0.99
CA THR A 437 -8.30 23.16 1.64
C THR A 437 -8.05 22.94 3.12
N LEU A 438 -6.96 23.52 3.64
CA LEU A 438 -6.56 23.45 5.05
C LEU A 438 -6.87 24.79 5.73
N SER A 439 -8.02 24.89 6.42
CA SER A 439 -8.42 26.08 7.17
C SER A 439 -7.83 26.01 8.57
N LYS A 440 -7.05 27.03 8.98
CA LYS A 440 -6.48 27.09 10.34
C LYS A 440 -7.60 27.15 11.39
N LEU A 441 -7.38 26.49 12.49
CA LEU A 441 -8.28 26.46 13.65
C LEU A 441 -8.03 27.62 14.59
#